data_53f21a3f23b2b18880092a38a8a12bc1
#
_entry.id   53f21a3f23b2b18880092a38a8a12bc1
#
_cell.length_a   1.000
_cell.length_b   1.000
_cell.length_c   1.000
_cell.angle_alpha   90.00
_cell.angle_beta   90.00
_cell.angle_gamma   90.00
#
_symmetry.space_group_name_H-M   'P 1'
#
loop_
_entity.id
_entity.type
_entity.pdbx_description
1 polymer ?
#
loop_
_entity_poly.entity_id
_entity_poly.type
_entity_poly.pdbx_seq_one_letter_code
_entity_poly.pdbx_strand_id
1 'polypeptide(L)'
;MSCIAGHTKIDDFVFINRNVSIGHHTTIGKYTTINPGANIAGNITIGECCQIGIGTNIIDGVKIGNNTIIGAGSLVTKDIPDNVVAYGNPCKIIRENEA
;
A
#
# COMPACT_ATOMS: atom_id res chain seq x y z
N MET A 1 -7.11 11.99 -10.96
CA MET A 1 -5.71 12.09 -11.40
C MET A 1 -4.80 11.49 -10.35
N SER A 2 -3.79 10.76 -10.76
CA SER A 2 -2.81 10.19 -9.83
C SER A 2 -1.46 10.88 -10.03
N CYS A 3 -0.75 11.07 -8.91
CA CYS A 3 0.58 11.68 -8.92
C CYS A 3 1.60 10.67 -8.42
N ILE A 4 2.62 10.42 -9.22
CA ILE A 4 3.69 9.50 -8.88
C ILE A 4 5.01 10.26 -8.91
N ALA A 5 5.69 10.33 -7.78
CA ALA A 5 6.94 11.05 -7.67
C ALA A 5 8.11 10.27 -8.28
N GLY A 6 9.27 10.93 -8.43
CA GLY A 6 10.44 10.34 -9.07
C GLY A 6 11.05 9.19 -8.28
N HIS A 7 11.87 8.39 -8.98
CA HIS A 7 12.56 7.23 -8.42
C HIS A 7 11.62 6.17 -7.83
N THR A 8 10.38 6.12 -8.29
CA THR A 8 9.40 5.12 -7.89
C THR A 8 9.45 3.96 -8.87
N LYS A 9 9.48 2.74 -8.34
CA LYS A 9 9.45 1.51 -9.15
C LYS A 9 8.10 0.84 -9.01
N ILE A 10 7.40 0.73 -10.12
CA ILE A 10 6.11 0.04 -10.17
C ILE A 10 6.30 -1.17 -11.07
N ASP A 11 6.16 -2.35 -10.49
CA ASP A 11 6.36 -3.60 -11.19
C ASP A 11 5.20 -3.91 -12.14
N ASP A 12 5.29 -5.03 -12.87
CA ASP A 12 4.29 -5.41 -13.85
C ASP A 12 2.94 -5.71 -13.20
N PHE A 13 1.87 -5.42 -13.94
CA PHE A 13 0.50 -5.74 -13.53
C PHE A 13 0.05 -5.07 -12.23
N VAL A 14 0.69 -3.98 -11.85
CA VAL A 14 0.23 -3.14 -10.75
C VAL A 14 -0.92 -2.27 -11.26
N PHE A 15 -2.02 -2.22 -10.52
CA PHE A 15 -3.14 -1.37 -10.84
C PHE A 15 -3.19 -0.19 -9.88
N ILE A 16 -3.03 1.02 -10.41
CA ILE A 16 -3.12 2.25 -9.63
C ILE A 16 -4.37 2.99 -10.05
N ASN A 17 -5.30 3.11 -9.11
CA ASN A 17 -6.58 3.74 -9.37
C ASN A 17 -6.46 5.27 -9.34
N ARG A 18 -7.60 5.94 -9.48
CA ARG A 18 -7.64 7.41 -9.54
C ARG A 18 -7.32 8.07 -8.20
N ASN A 19 -6.81 9.29 -8.26
CA ASN A 19 -6.53 10.12 -7.09
C ASN A 19 -5.59 9.46 -6.07
N VAL A 20 -4.63 8.68 -6.57
CA VAL A 20 -3.58 8.08 -5.75
C VAL A 20 -2.36 8.98 -5.79
N SER A 21 -1.75 9.20 -4.63
CA SER A 21 -0.50 9.94 -4.52
C SER A 21 0.59 8.99 -4.03
N ILE A 22 1.70 8.92 -4.76
CA ILE A 22 2.84 8.05 -4.41
C ILE A 22 4.09 8.91 -4.31
N GLY A 23 4.72 8.90 -3.15
CA GLY A 23 5.93 9.66 -2.88
C GLY A 23 7.18 9.05 -3.50
N HIS A 24 8.32 9.75 -3.32
CA HIS A 24 9.60 9.37 -3.92
C HIS A 24 10.13 8.04 -3.36
N HIS A 25 10.89 7.31 -4.17
CA HIS A 25 11.63 6.11 -3.77
C HIS A 25 10.71 5.00 -3.21
N THR A 26 9.52 4.88 -3.76
CA THR A 26 8.57 3.83 -3.39
C THR A 26 8.66 2.70 -4.39
N THR A 27 8.55 1.46 -3.90
CA THR A 27 8.55 0.26 -4.73
C THR A 27 7.24 -0.49 -4.52
N ILE A 28 6.58 -0.86 -5.61
CA ILE A 28 5.31 -1.60 -5.57
C ILE A 28 5.48 -2.89 -6.36
N GLY A 29 5.26 -4.03 -5.70
CA GLY A 29 5.42 -5.34 -6.30
C GLY A 29 4.29 -5.74 -7.23
N LYS A 30 4.51 -6.79 -8.00
CA LYS A 30 3.58 -7.29 -9.05
C LYS A 30 2.19 -7.56 -8.49
N TYR A 31 1.18 -7.34 -9.32
CA TYR A 31 -0.21 -7.67 -9.03
C TYR A 31 -0.80 -6.95 -7.82
N THR A 32 -0.16 -5.90 -7.35
CA THR A 32 -0.69 -5.09 -6.27
C THR A 32 -1.68 -4.07 -6.81
N THR A 33 -2.78 -3.86 -6.09
CA THR A 33 -3.80 -2.88 -6.44
C THR A 33 -3.80 -1.75 -5.42
N ILE A 34 -3.67 -0.53 -5.91
CA ILE A 34 -3.79 0.68 -5.10
C ILE A 34 -5.14 1.31 -5.41
N ASN A 35 -6.04 1.29 -4.45
CA ASN A 35 -7.41 1.75 -4.66
C ASN A 35 -7.53 3.28 -4.58
N PRO A 36 -8.68 3.85 -5.04
CA PRO A 36 -8.80 5.30 -5.16
C PRO A 36 -8.51 6.06 -3.87
N GLY A 37 -7.86 7.20 -4.02
CA GLY A 37 -7.63 8.14 -2.93
C GLY A 37 -6.56 7.73 -1.93
N ALA A 38 -5.82 6.66 -2.17
CA ALA A 38 -4.73 6.27 -1.29
C ALA A 38 -3.58 7.28 -1.37
N ASN A 39 -2.99 7.58 -0.23
CA ASN A 39 -1.83 8.46 -0.14
C ASN A 39 -0.65 7.67 0.41
N ILE A 40 0.33 7.46 -0.43
CA ILE A 40 1.52 6.70 -0.11
C ILE A 40 2.69 7.68 -0.03
N ALA A 41 3.25 7.83 1.16
CA ALA A 41 4.38 8.73 1.37
C ALA A 41 5.65 8.18 0.71
N GLY A 42 6.80 8.79 0.95
CA GLY A 42 8.05 8.37 0.34
C GLY A 42 8.70 7.17 1.04
N ASN A 43 9.65 6.55 0.35
CA ASN A 43 10.46 5.46 0.89
C ASN A 43 9.64 4.25 1.36
N ILE A 44 8.59 3.92 0.64
CA ILE A 44 7.69 2.81 0.99
C ILE A 44 7.99 1.62 0.10
N THR A 45 7.92 0.43 0.68
CA THR A 45 7.98 -0.82 -0.06
C THR A 45 6.68 -1.56 0.13
N ILE A 46 5.97 -1.82 -0.96
CA ILE A 46 4.76 -2.63 -0.96
C ILE A 46 5.07 -3.90 -1.75
N GLY A 47 4.81 -5.05 -1.15
CA GLY A 47 5.09 -6.34 -1.76
C GLY A 47 4.15 -6.68 -2.91
N GLU A 48 4.18 -7.95 -3.30
CA GLU A 48 3.37 -8.48 -4.40
C GLU A 48 1.98 -8.89 -3.90
N CYS A 49 1.01 -8.86 -4.81
CA CYS A 49 -0.35 -9.35 -4.55
C CYS A 49 -1.03 -8.67 -3.36
N CYS A 50 -0.74 -7.40 -3.15
CA CYS A 50 -1.35 -6.62 -2.07
C CYS A 50 -2.58 -5.86 -2.56
N GLN A 51 -3.45 -5.50 -1.62
CA GLN A 51 -4.53 -4.57 -1.88
C GLN A 51 -4.47 -3.45 -0.87
N ILE A 52 -4.33 -2.24 -1.36
CA ILE A 52 -4.33 -1.03 -0.53
C ILE A 52 -5.69 -0.38 -0.68
N GLY A 53 -6.44 -0.34 0.40
CA GLY A 53 -7.84 0.08 0.39
C GLY A 53 -8.04 1.56 0.08
N ILE A 54 -9.28 1.90 -0.26
CA ILE A 54 -9.68 3.27 -0.60
C ILE A 54 -9.31 4.22 0.54
N GLY A 55 -8.66 5.34 0.19
CA GLY A 55 -8.35 6.40 1.15
C GLY A 55 -7.34 6.03 2.21
N THR A 56 -6.59 4.96 2.02
CA THR A 56 -5.53 4.57 2.95
C THR A 56 -4.39 5.58 2.93
N ASN A 57 -3.89 5.90 4.11
CA ASN A 57 -2.71 6.74 4.25
C ASN A 57 -1.55 5.91 4.82
N ILE A 58 -0.42 5.92 4.13
CA ILE A 58 0.78 5.20 4.55
C ILE A 58 1.88 6.22 4.80
N ILE A 59 2.41 6.27 6.02
CA ILE A 59 3.43 7.23 6.38
C ILE A 59 4.81 6.81 5.84
N ASP A 60 5.72 7.76 5.80
CA ASP A 60 7.05 7.59 5.24
C ASP A 60 7.80 6.40 5.85
N GLY A 61 8.51 5.64 5.02
CA GLY A 61 9.41 4.58 5.46
C GLY A 61 8.76 3.24 5.81
N VAL A 62 7.46 3.08 5.63
CA VAL A 62 6.75 1.85 5.98
C VAL A 62 6.98 0.76 4.93
N LYS A 63 7.10 -0.48 5.40
CA LYS A 63 7.15 -1.67 4.54
C LYS A 63 5.91 -2.52 4.73
N ILE A 64 5.29 -2.89 3.62
CA ILE A 64 4.14 -3.79 3.60
C ILE A 64 4.54 -5.05 2.88
N GLY A 65 4.37 -6.19 3.52
CA GLY A 65 4.76 -7.49 2.98
C GLY A 65 3.86 -7.96 1.85
N ASN A 66 4.13 -9.16 1.35
CA ASN A 66 3.38 -9.75 0.24
C ASN A 66 2.01 -10.24 0.67
N ASN A 67 1.08 -10.31 -0.28
CA ASN A 67 -0.25 -10.90 -0.06
C ASN A 67 -0.97 -10.31 1.16
N THR A 68 -0.86 -9.00 1.33
CA THR A 68 -1.42 -8.27 2.46
C THR A 68 -2.54 -7.36 1.99
N ILE A 69 -3.61 -7.31 2.76
CA ILE A 69 -4.77 -6.45 2.49
C ILE A 69 -4.81 -5.36 3.55
N ILE A 70 -4.78 -4.11 3.11
CA ILE A 70 -4.99 -2.95 3.97
C ILE A 70 -6.40 -2.44 3.73
N GLY A 71 -7.21 -2.40 4.79
CA GLY A 71 -8.59 -1.97 4.68
C GLY A 71 -8.75 -0.48 4.40
N ALA A 72 -9.90 -0.10 3.85
CA ALA A 72 -10.19 1.28 3.47
C ALA A 72 -10.07 2.25 4.65
N GLY A 73 -9.56 3.44 4.39
CA GLY A 73 -9.46 4.50 5.39
C GLY A 73 -8.42 4.27 6.48
N SER A 74 -7.56 3.28 6.32
CA SER A 74 -6.54 2.97 7.34
C SER A 74 -5.43 4.02 7.36
N LEU A 75 -4.83 4.20 8.53
CA LEU A 75 -3.59 4.96 8.69
C LEU A 75 -2.48 3.99 9.08
N VAL A 76 -1.59 3.69 8.14
CA VAL A 76 -0.51 2.73 8.35
C VAL A 76 0.72 3.46 8.88
N THR A 77 1.07 3.18 10.14
CA THR A 77 2.16 3.86 10.85
C THR A 77 3.34 2.94 11.16
N LYS A 78 3.20 1.65 10.92
CA LYS A 78 4.24 0.65 11.20
C LYS A 78 4.29 -0.36 10.07
N ASP A 79 5.39 -1.08 9.97
CA ASP A 79 5.55 -2.14 8.99
C ASP A 79 4.46 -3.22 9.19
N ILE A 80 3.98 -3.74 8.08
CA ILE A 80 2.96 -4.79 8.06
C ILE A 80 3.57 -6.04 7.44
N PRO A 81 3.49 -7.20 8.10
CA PRO A 81 4.10 -8.43 7.58
C PRO A 81 3.32 -9.02 6.40
N ASP A 82 3.85 -10.13 5.88
CA ASP A 82 3.20 -10.87 4.80
C ASP A 82 1.92 -11.55 5.28
N ASN A 83 1.01 -11.78 4.35
CA ASN A 83 -0.15 -12.67 4.52
C ASN A 83 -1.08 -12.27 5.67
N VAL A 84 -1.36 -10.98 5.81
CA VAL A 84 -2.28 -10.50 6.83
C VAL A 84 -3.33 -9.56 6.24
N VAL A 85 -4.42 -9.41 6.97
CA VAL A 85 -5.40 -8.34 6.77
C VAL A 85 -5.25 -7.37 7.92
N ALA A 86 -5.04 -6.11 7.61
CA ALA A 86 -4.84 -5.06 8.61
C ALA A 86 -5.69 -3.84 8.27
N TYR A 87 -6.27 -3.21 9.27
CA TYR A 87 -7.02 -1.96 9.05
C TYR A 87 -7.15 -1.15 10.34
N GLY A 88 -7.64 0.05 10.18
CA GLY A 88 -7.94 0.96 11.27
C GLY A 88 -7.05 2.20 11.32
N ASN A 89 -7.30 3.04 12.29
CA ASN A 89 -6.54 4.25 12.56
C ASN A 89 -6.20 4.31 14.05
N PRO A 90 -4.97 3.94 14.46
CA PRO A 90 -3.90 3.40 13.61
C PRO A 90 -4.20 1.99 13.09
N CYS A 91 -3.61 1.66 11.95
CA CYS A 91 -3.80 0.35 11.32
C CYS A 91 -3.21 -0.76 12.20
N LYS A 92 -3.98 -1.82 12.38
CA LYS A 92 -3.56 -2.98 13.16
C LYS A 92 -3.86 -4.25 12.41
N ILE A 93 -3.04 -5.27 12.63
CA ILE A 93 -3.26 -6.60 12.08
C ILE A 93 -4.50 -7.20 12.71
N ILE A 94 -5.46 -7.62 11.89
CA ILE A 94 -6.74 -8.16 12.33
C ILE A 94 -6.76 -9.68 12.24
N ARG A 95 -6.23 -10.23 11.16
CA ARG A 95 -6.21 -11.68 10.94
C ARG A 95 -5.23 -12.02 9.84
N GLU A 96 -4.99 -13.32 9.66
CA GLU A 96 -4.22 -13.80 8.51
C GLU A 96 -5.05 -13.68 7.24
N ASN A 97 -4.36 -13.42 6.15
CA ASN A 97 -4.96 -13.45 4.82
C ASN A 97 -4.69 -14.82 4.21
N GLU A 98 -5.72 -15.63 4.13
CA GLU A 98 -5.62 -16.94 3.51
C GLU A 98 -5.66 -16.78 1.99
N ALA A 99 -4.59 -17.17 1.36
CA ALA A 99 -4.47 -17.07 -0.09
C ALA A 99 -5.18 -18.24 -0.78
#